data_6549a051f6be9c4e6ec5d13eda65b4ec
#
_entry.id   6549a051f6be9c4e6ec5d13eda65b4ec
#
_cell.length_a   1.000
_cell.length_b   1.000
_cell.length_c   1.000
_cell.angle_alpha   90.00
_cell.angle_beta   90.00
_cell.angle_gamma   90.00
#
_symmetry.space_group_name_H-M   'P 1'
#
loop_
_entity.id
_entity.type
_entity.pdbx_description
1 polymer ?
#
loop_
_entity_poly.entity_id
_entity_poly.type
_entity_poly.pdbx_seq_one_letter_code
_entity_poly.pdbx_strand_id
1 'polypeptide(L)'
;MNVYYHLPGLFEFYEFYKKFLPLFKNKPEYFYEWCKIGSIYGSPSNCIWSGGRISYEDHDPEKVFALMKEYNISARLTFSNSLIEEKHLSDIKCNELCRLLNLDTNNGIIIHSDILMKYLKKIYPNLYYVSSTTKVLTDFHDFKKEVENPDFAYVVPDFRLNKQFEKLNSLSEVYKQKVEFLSTPKAIYARCVARRFIQSIGLRSARYLHIPTSLR
;
A
#
# COMPACT_ATOMS: atom_id res chain seq x y z
N MET A 1 3.77 17.65 -13.93
CA MET A 1 4.08 16.23 -13.59
C MET A 1 3.40 15.94 -12.27
N ASN A 2 2.59 14.88 -12.17
CA ASN A 2 1.96 14.50 -10.90
C ASN A 2 2.78 13.42 -10.20
N VAL A 3 2.85 13.50 -8.88
CA VAL A 3 3.46 12.47 -8.01
C VAL A 3 2.34 11.83 -7.19
N TYR A 4 2.21 10.53 -7.31
CA TYR A 4 1.21 9.75 -6.59
C TYR A 4 1.81 9.14 -5.33
N TYR A 5 1.21 9.45 -4.20
CA TYR A 5 1.59 8.91 -2.90
C TYR A 5 0.69 7.73 -2.53
N HIS A 6 1.31 6.65 -2.08
CA HIS A 6 0.61 5.49 -1.55
C HIS A 6 0.79 5.47 -0.03
N LEU A 7 -0.31 5.62 0.70
CA LEU A 7 -0.29 5.85 2.14
C LEU A 7 -0.61 4.56 2.91
N PRO A 8 0.08 4.29 4.04
CA PRO A 8 -0.16 3.10 4.84
C PRO A 8 -1.35 3.27 5.80
N GLY A 9 -1.81 2.16 6.37
CA GLY A 9 -2.75 2.16 7.50
C GLY A 9 -4.22 2.27 7.09
N LEU A 10 -4.62 1.55 6.03
CA LEU A 10 -6.00 1.55 5.50
C LEU A 10 -7.05 1.32 6.59
N PHE A 11 -6.82 0.39 7.50
CA PHE A 11 -7.72 0.11 8.63
C PHE A 11 -7.29 0.84 9.90
N GLU A 12 -6.00 0.81 10.20
CA GLU A 12 -5.39 1.37 11.40
C GLU A 12 -5.64 2.88 11.53
N PHE A 13 -5.58 3.63 10.43
CA PHE A 13 -5.69 5.09 10.42
C PHE A 13 -7.03 5.58 9.84
N TYR A 14 -8.08 4.77 9.90
CA TYR A 14 -9.39 5.12 9.36
C TYR A 14 -9.92 6.45 9.89
N GLU A 15 -9.91 6.66 11.21
CA GLU A 15 -10.38 7.92 11.81
C GLU A 15 -9.53 9.14 11.43
N PHE A 16 -8.24 8.92 11.16
CA PHE A 16 -7.38 9.96 10.59
C PHE A 16 -7.80 10.28 9.15
N TYR A 17 -8.02 9.26 8.31
CA TYR A 17 -8.39 9.47 6.91
C TYR A 17 -9.76 10.13 6.75
N LYS A 18 -10.72 9.86 7.62
CA LYS A 18 -12.01 10.58 7.65
C LYS A 18 -11.85 12.10 7.81
N LYS A 19 -10.80 12.55 8.46
CA LYS A 19 -10.50 13.99 8.65
C LYS A 19 -9.55 14.52 7.59
N PHE A 20 -8.59 13.70 7.20
CA PHE A 20 -7.55 14.10 6.25
C PHE A 20 -8.05 14.23 4.81
N LEU A 21 -8.85 13.28 4.33
CA LEU A 21 -9.30 13.28 2.94
C LEU A 21 -10.21 14.48 2.60
N PRO A 22 -11.19 14.86 3.44
CA PRO A 22 -11.91 16.14 3.24
C PRO A 22 -11.00 17.35 3.21
N LEU A 23 -9.99 17.41 4.09
CA LEU A 23 -9.03 18.51 4.10
C LEU A 23 -8.20 18.52 2.81
N PHE A 24 -7.69 17.39 2.38
CA PHE A 24 -6.91 17.27 1.15
C PHE A 24 -7.71 17.69 -0.09
N LYS A 25 -9.01 17.35 -0.13
CA LYS A 25 -9.91 17.70 -1.24
C LYS A 25 -10.33 19.16 -1.24
N ASN A 26 -10.68 19.71 -0.06
CA ASN A 26 -11.36 21.00 0.04
C ASN A 26 -10.42 22.17 0.37
N LYS A 27 -9.17 21.89 0.68
CA LYS A 27 -8.15 22.89 1.04
C LYS A 27 -6.86 22.68 0.24
N PRO A 28 -6.94 22.74 -1.12
CA PRO A 28 -5.81 22.49 -2.00
C PRO A 28 -4.64 23.46 -1.74
N GLU A 29 -4.90 24.64 -1.20
CA GLU A 29 -3.89 25.63 -0.85
C GLU A 29 -2.86 25.16 0.18
N TYR A 30 -3.16 24.08 0.92
CA TYR A 30 -2.22 23.47 1.89
C TYR A 30 -1.31 22.41 1.29
N PHE A 31 -1.53 22.05 0.01
CA PHE A 31 -0.81 20.96 -0.66
C PHE A 31 -0.24 21.46 -1.99
N TYR A 32 0.84 20.86 -2.42
CA TYR A 32 1.35 21.13 -3.76
C TYR A 32 0.40 20.54 -4.82
N GLU A 33 0.17 21.27 -5.90
CA GLU A 33 -0.73 20.86 -6.99
C GLU A 33 -0.35 19.50 -7.62
N TRP A 34 0.95 19.19 -7.63
CA TRP A 34 1.48 17.95 -8.15
C TRP A 34 1.32 16.75 -7.21
N CYS A 35 0.94 16.98 -5.95
CA CYS A 35 0.74 15.94 -4.93
C CYS A 35 -0.62 15.27 -5.11
N LYS A 36 -0.62 13.98 -5.35
CA LYS A 36 -1.84 13.15 -5.49
C LYS A 36 -1.78 11.95 -4.57
N ILE A 37 -2.93 11.49 -4.10
CA ILE A 37 -3.05 10.23 -3.37
C ILE A 37 -3.47 9.17 -4.38
N GLY A 38 -2.60 8.19 -4.63
CA GLY A 38 -2.87 7.09 -5.56
C GLY A 38 -3.63 5.95 -4.88
N SER A 39 -3.22 5.58 -3.67
CA SER A 39 -3.90 4.53 -2.90
C SER A 39 -3.64 4.68 -1.40
N ILE A 40 -4.49 4.00 -0.62
CA ILE A 40 -4.24 3.75 0.80
C ILE A 40 -4.20 2.24 0.99
N TYR A 41 -3.14 1.74 1.65
CA TYR A 41 -2.92 0.31 1.77
C TYR A 41 -2.83 -0.17 3.22
N GLY A 42 -3.21 -1.42 3.43
CA GLY A 42 -3.16 -2.07 4.74
C GLY A 42 -3.94 -3.37 4.75
N SER A 43 -3.96 -4.02 5.89
CA SER A 43 -4.81 -5.19 6.14
C SER A 43 -5.32 -5.15 7.56
N PRO A 44 -6.52 -5.65 7.84
CA PRO A 44 -7.02 -5.74 9.20
C PRO A 44 -6.21 -6.76 10.01
N SER A 45 -6.32 -6.68 11.34
CA SER A 45 -5.77 -7.68 12.24
C SER A 45 -6.39 -9.06 11.97
N ASN A 46 -5.66 -10.11 12.34
CA ASN A 46 -6.11 -11.50 12.17
C ASN A 46 -6.41 -11.92 10.71
N CYS A 47 -5.85 -11.23 9.72
CA CYS A 47 -5.86 -11.70 8.34
C CYS A 47 -4.61 -12.55 8.09
N ILE A 48 -4.79 -13.85 7.91
CA ILE A 48 -3.66 -14.81 7.76
C ILE A 48 -2.83 -14.54 6.49
N TRP A 49 -3.42 -13.91 5.46
CA TRP A 49 -2.70 -13.56 4.25
C TRP A 49 -1.81 -12.32 4.40
N SER A 50 -2.02 -11.52 5.46
CA SER A 50 -1.27 -10.27 5.68
C SER A 50 0.13 -10.44 6.26
N GLY A 51 0.46 -11.64 6.78
CA GLY A 51 1.78 -11.89 7.38
C GLY A 51 1.96 -11.36 8.80
N GLY A 52 0.88 -11.22 9.57
CA GLY A 52 0.94 -11.03 11.01
C GLY A 52 1.12 -9.57 11.48
N ARG A 53 0.78 -8.59 10.67
CA ARG A 53 0.68 -7.20 11.15
C ARG A 53 -0.50 -7.11 12.11
N ILE A 54 -0.23 -6.64 13.34
CA ILE A 54 -1.24 -6.41 14.37
C ILE A 54 -1.72 -4.97 14.21
N SER A 55 -3.01 -4.77 13.90
CA SER A 55 -3.69 -3.50 14.08
C SER A 55 -4.32 -3.46 15.45
N TYR A 56 -4.20 -2.33 16.14
CA TYR A 56 -4.81 -2.15 17.47
C TYR A 56 -6.31 -1.84 17.40
N GLU A 57 -6.78 -1.37 16.26
CA GLU A 57 -8.19 -1.07 16.00
C GLU A 57 -8.58 -1.60 14.63
N ASP A 58 -9.49 -2.56 14.60
CA ASP A 58 -10.11 -3.03 13.36
C ASP A 58 -11.39 -2.23 13.12
N HIS A 59 -11.41 -1.43 12.07
CA HIS A 59 -12.63 -0.81 11.60
C HIS A 59 -13.36 -1.72 10.62
N ASP A 60 -14.66 -1.53 10.55
CA ASP A 60 -15.54 -2.22 9.62
C ASP A 60 -15.07 -2.05 8.16
N PRO A 61 -14.72 -3.13 7.46
CA PRO A 61 -14.19 -3.07 6.10
C PRO A 61 -15.12 -2.35 5.11
N GLU A 62 -16.45 -2.50 5.26
CA GLU A 62 -17.40 -1.84 4.38
C GLU A 62 -17.29 -0.32 4.49
N LYS A 63 -17.17 0.21 5.72
CA LYS A 63 -16.98 1.66 5.95
C LYS A 63 -15.65 2.15 5.44
N VAL A 64 -14.59 1.35 5.60
CA VAL A 64 -13.25 1.69 5.12
C VAL A 64 -13.25 1.80 3.59
N PHE A 65 -13.81 0.81 2.89
CA PHE A 65 -13.87 0.81 1.43
C PHE A 65 -14.84 1.86 0.88
N ALA A 66 -15.94 2.13 1.57
CA ALA A 66 -16.87 3.21 1.22
C ALA A 66 -16.18 4.59 1.26
N LEU A 67 -15.36 4.84 2.29
CA LEU A 67 -14.57 6.07 2.39
C LEU A 67 -13.58 6.20 1.22
N MET A 68 -12.88 5.14 0.86
CA MET A 68 -11.95 5.17 -0.28
C MET A 68 -12.68 5.48 -1.59
N LYS A 69 -13.82 4.84 -1.82
CA LYS A 69 -14.67 5.07 -2.99
C LYS A 69 -15.20 6.50 -3.06
N GLU A 70 -15.64 7.09 -1.93
CA GLU A 70 -16.11 8.49 -1.85
C GLU A 70 -15.06 9.48 -2.37
N TYR A 71 -13.78 9.22 -2.10
CA TYR A 71 -12.67 10.09 -2.51
C TYR A 71 -11.97 9.62 -3.79
N ASN A 72 -12.48 8.57 -4.45
CA ASN A 72 -11.89 7.96 -5.65
C ASN A 72 -10.41 7.57 -5.45
N ILE A 73 -10.12 7.00 -4.28
CA ILE A 73 -8.79 6.54 -3.90
C ILE A 73 -8.79 5.01 -3.89
N SER A 74 -7.81 4.41 -4.52
CA SER A 74 -7.65 2.95 -4.53
C SER A 74 -7.40 2.42 -3.12
N ALA A 75 -8.21 1.47 -2.66
CA ALA A 75 -7.90 0.64 -1.51
C ALA A 75 -7.02 -0.52 -1.93
N ARG A 76 -5.92 -0.78 -1.19
CA ARG A 76 -5.05 -1.93 -1.45
C ARG A 76 -4.93 -2.80 -0.19
N LEU A 77 -5.37 -4.04 -0.28
CA LEU A 77 -5.08 -5.03 0.77
C LEU A 77 -3.63 -5.48 0.68
N THR A 78 -2.97 -5.63 1.83
CA THR A 78 -1.57 -6.07 1.90
C THR A 78 -1.51 -7.53 2.32
N PHE A 79 -1.23 -8.42 1.37
CA PHE A 79 -1.09 -9.86 1.55
C PHE A 79 0.38 -10.29 1.38
N SER A 80 1.20 -9.93 2.37
CA SER A 80 2.65 -10.11 2.33
C SER A 80 3.16 -11.37 3.03
N ASN A 81 2.25 -12.28 3.43
CA ASN A 81 2.65 -13.57 4.00
C ASN A 81 3.32 -14.45 2.94
N SER A 82 4.60 -14.80 3.16
CA SER A 82 5.38 -15.67 2.28
C SER A 82 5.12 -17.16 2.50
N LEU A 83 4.40 -17.52 3.58
CA LEU A 83 4.17 -18.91 4.01
C LEU A 83 2.76 -19.40 3.63
N ILE A 84 2.17 -18.82 2.59
CA ILE A 84 0.85 -19.25 2.11
C ILE A 84 0.95 -20.59 1.41
N GLU A 85 0.12 -21.53 1.85
CA GLU A 85 -0.11 -22.86 1.28
C GLU A 85 -1.56 -22.97 0.80
N GLU A 86 -1.88 -24.02 0.03
CA GLU A 86 -3.24 -24.26 -0.51
C GLU A 86 -4.31 -24.30 0.57
N LYS A 87 -4.03 -24.90 1.74
CA LYS A 87 -4.97 -24.95 2.88
C LYS A 87 -5.38 -23.58 3.40
N HIS A 88 -4.56 -22.53 3.17
CA HIS A 88 -4.84 -21.17 3.61
C HIS A 88 -5.73 -20.39 2.65
N LEU A 89 -5.95 -20.89 1.42
CA LEU A 89 -6.75 -20.21 0.40
C LEU A 89 -8.25 -20.15 0.75
N SER A 90 -8.72 -21.09 1.57
CA SER A 90 -10.13 -21.18 2.01
C SER A 90 -10.45 -20.34 3.24
N ASP A 91 -9.55 -19.47 3.71
CA ASP A 91 -9.81 -18.61 4.85
C ASP A 91 -11.01 -17.68 4.60
N ILE A 92 -12.04 -17.82 5.42
CA ILE A 92 -13.32 -17.15 5.21
C ILE A 92 -13.19 -15.63 5.33
N LYS A 93 -12.49 -15.15 6.35
CA LYS A 93 -12.32 -13.72 6.62
C LYS A 93 -11.56 -13.02 5.47
N CYS A 94 -10.48 -13.63 5.03
CA CYS A 94 -9.68 -13.07 3.94
C CYS A 94 -10.43 -13.06 2.60
N ASN A 95 -11.21 -14.11 2.32
CA ASN A 95 -12.06 -14.17 1.12
C ASN A 95 -13.18 -13.13 1.17
N GLU A 96 -13.80 -12.91 2.32
CA GLU A 96 -14.83 -11.89 2.47
C GLU A 96 -14.29 -10.47 2.24
N LEU A 97 -13.10 -10.17 2.75
CA LEU A 97 -12.39 -8.92 2.44
C LEU A 97 -12.17 -8.73 0.94
N CYS A 98 -11.72 -9.78 0.25
CA CYS A 98 -11.53 -9.73 -1.21
C CYS A 98 -12.85 -9.58 -1.95
N ARG A 99 -13.92 -10.21 -1.49
CA ARG A 99 -15.25 -10.06 -2.07
C ARG A 99 -15.73 -8.60 -2.03
N LEU A 100 -15.58 -7.95 -0.87
CA LEU A 100 -15.93 -6.53 -0.72
C LEU A 100 -15.02 -5.63 -1.56
N LEU A 101 -13.71 -5.90 -1.56
CA LEU A 101 -12.74 -5.11 -2.33
C LEU A 101 -13.00 -5.21 -3.84
N ASN A 102 -13.40 -6.38 -4.34
CA ASN A 102 -13.66 -6.67 -5.75
C ASN A 102 -14.90 -5.95 -6.34
N LEU A 103 -15.68 -5.28 -5.49
CA LEU A 103 -16.82 -4.47 -5.94
C LEU A 103 -16.40 -3.19 -6.68
N ASP A 104 -15.13 -2.82 -6.60
CA ASP A 104 -14.58 -1.65 -7.27
C ASP A 104 -13.29 -2.02 -8.02
N THR A 105 -13.28 -1.81 -9.33
CA THR A 105 -12.13 -2.10 -10.23
C THR A 105 -10.91 -1.19 -9.96
N ASN A 106 -11.08 -0.11 -9.21
CA ASN A 106 -10.00 0.77 -8.80
C ASN A 106 -9.16 0.19 -7.66
N ASN A 107 -9.57 -0.94 -7.08
CA ASN A 107 -8.92 -1.54 -5.93
C ASN A 107 -7.90 -2.61 -6.32
N GLY A 108 -6.94 -2.86 -5.41
CA GLY A 108 -5.86 -3.81 -5.68
C GLY A 108 -5.36 -4.56 -4.47
N ILE A 109 -4.39 -5.43 -4.72
CA ILE A 109 -3.74 -6.25 -3.69
C ILE A 109 -2.22 -6.15 -3.84
N ILE A 110 -1.54 -5.81 -2.76
CA ILE A 110 -0.08 -5.93 -2.62
C ILE A 110 0.21 -7.36 -2.19
N ILE A 111 0.88 -8.14 -3.02
CA ILE A 111 0.97 -9.59 -2.84
C ILE A 111 2.40 -10.12 -2.91
N HIS A 112 2.70 -11.11 -2.05
CA HIS A 112 3.95 -11.85 -2.05
C HIS A 112 3.81 -13.22 -2.70
N SER A 113 2.78 -13.98 -2.33
CA SER A 113 2.62 -15.39 -2.71
C SER A 113 2.01 -15.54 -4.10
N ASP A 114 2.71 -16.28 -4.97
CA ASP A 114 2.22 -16.59 -6.32
C ASP A 114 1.04 -17.57 -6.31
N ILE A 115 0.99 -18.49 -5.32
CA ILE A 115 -0.14 -19.42 -5.14
C ILE A 115 -1.39 -18.61 -4.84
N LEU A 116 -1.29 -17.68 -3.89
CA LEU A 116 -2.41 -16.81 -3.53
C LEU A 116 -2.82 -15.91 -4.70
N MET A 117 -1.88 -15.35 -5.44
CA MET A 117 -2.17 -14.51 -6.60
C MET A 117 -2.97 -15.27 -7.67
N LYS A 118 -2.53 -16.50 -8.01
CA LYS A 118 -3.24 -17.34 -8.98
C LYS A 118 -4.68 -17.64 -8.53
N TYR A 119 -4.87 -17.93 -7.26
CA TYR A 119 -6.19 -18.15 -6.67
C TYR A 119 -7.07 -16.91 -6.79
N LEU A 120 -6.57 -15.75 -6.34
CA LEU A 120 -7.32 -14.50 -6.33
C LEU A 120 -7.68 -14.02 -7.72
N LYS A 121 -6.80 -14.13 -8.70
CA LYS A 121 -7.09 -13.79 -10.11
C LYS A 121 -8.26 -14.57 -10.67
N LYS A 122 -8.41 -15.83 -10.27
CA LYS A 122 -9.52 -16.69 -10.72
C LYS A 122 -10.85 -16.31 -10.07
N ILE A 123 -10.84 -15.94 -8.79
CA ILE A 123 -12.05 -15.73 -8.00
C ILE A 123 -12.49 -14.27 -7.99
N TYR A 124 -11.52 -13.32 -7.99
CA TYR A 124 -11.76 -11.88 -7.89
C TYR A 124 -11.08 -11.13 -9.06
N PRO A 125 -11.63 -11.22 -10.27
CA PRO A 125 -10.97 -10.79 -11.51
C PRO A 125 -10.87 -9.26 -11.67
N ASN A 126 -11.61 -8.48 -10.86
CA ASN A 126 -11.61 -7.02 -10.98
C ASN A 126 -10.42 -6.35 -10.27
N LEU A 127 -9.67 -7.11 -9.48
CA LEU A 127 -8.57 -6.57 -8.68
C LEU A 127 -7.27 -6.52 -9.49
N TYR A 128 -6.53 -5.43 -9.35
CA TYR A 128 -5.16 -5.37 -9.85
C TYR A 128 -4.14 -5.79 -8.78
N TYR A 129 -2.94 -6.18 -9.21
CA TYR A 129 -1.92 -6.71 -8.32
C TYR A 129 -0.67 -5.84 -8.32
N VAL A 130 -0.09 -5.69 -7.12
CA VAL A 130 1.18 -5.00 -6.88
C VAL A 130 2.16 -6.00 -6.30
N SER A 131 3.32 -6.17 -6.93
CA SER A 131 4.37 -7.03 -6.38
C SER A 131 4.94 -6.42 -5.10
N SER A 132 4.88 -7.19 -4.02
CA SER A 132 5.29 -6.72 -2.70
C SER A 132 6.80 -6.55 -2.57
N THR A 133 7.24 -5.48 -1.93
CA THR A 133 8.65 -5.31 -1.53
C THR A 133 9.16 -6.43 -0.61
N THR A 134 8.27 -7.20 0.03
CA THR A 134 8.68 -8.35 0.86
C THR A 134 9.27 -9.49 0.04
N LYS A 135 9.15 -9.47 -1.29
CA LYS A 135 9.88 -10.39 -2.19
C LYS A 135 11.38 -10.12 -2.19
N VAL A 136 11.82 -8.96 -1.69
CA VAL A 136 13.24 -8.57 -1.52
C VAL A 136 14.03 -8.70 -2.83
N LEU A 137 13.50 -8.16 -3.91
CA LEU A 137 14.14 -8.16 -5.23
C LEU A 137 15.33 -7.20 -5.22
N THR A 138 16.49 -7.66 -4.81
CA THR A 138 17.73 -6.86 -4.71
C THR A 138 18.56 -6.85 -5.98
N ASP A 139 18.43 -7.89 -6.80
CA ASP A 139 19.05 -7.96 -8.12
C ASP A 139 18.21 -7.25 -9.16
N PHE A 140 18.86 -6.45 -10.03
CA PHE A 140 18.14 -5.67 -11.05
C PHE A 140 17.53 -6.56 -12.14
N HIS A 141 18.12 -7.69 -12.47
CA HIS A 141 17.60 -8.60 -13.48
C HIS A 141 16.30 -9.27 -12.99
N ASP A 142 16.26 -9.70 -11.74
CA ASP A 142 15.06 -10.28 -11.13
C ASP A 142 13.96 -9.23 -10.98
N PHE A 143 14.33 -8.02 -10.58
CA PHE A 143 13.39 -6.89 -10.53
C PHE A 143 12.83 -6.58 -11.92
N LYS A 144 13.66 -6.56 -12.97
CA LYS A 144 13.21 -6.31 -14.35
C LYS A 144 12.22 -7.37 -14.81
N LYS A 145 12.50 -8.66 -14.57
CA LYS A 145 11.55 -9.74 -14.86
C LYS A 145 10.20 -9.55 -14.19
N GLU A 146 10.21 -9.09 -12.94
CA GLU A 146 8.98 -8.84 -12.19
C GLU A 146 8.20 -7.65 -12.80
N VAL A 147 8.89 -6.59 -13.22
CA VAL A 147 8.26 -5.44 -13.90
C VAL A 147 7.69 -5.83 -15.27
N GLU A 148 8.36 -6.72 -16.00
CA GLU A 148 7.91 -7.25 -17.30
C GLU A 148 6.73 -8.22 -17.17
N ASN A 149 6.49 -8.77 -15.98
CA ASN A 149 5.36 -9.66 -15.73
C ASN A 149 4.02 -8.90 -15.94
N PRO A 150 3.16 -9.34 -16.88
CA PRO A 150 1.89 -8.69 -17.15
C PRO A 150 0.88 -8.82 -16.01
N ASP A 151 1.09 -9.74 -15.10
CA ASP A 151 0.21 -9.98 -13.96
C ASP A 151 0.27 -8.87 -12.92
N PHE A 152 1.34 -8.07 -12.91
CA PHE A 152 1.48 -6.94 -12.01
C PHE A 152 1.20 -5.62 -12.71
N ALA A 153 0.27 -4.85 -12.13
CA ALA A 153 0.08 -3.45 -12.50
C ALA A 153 1.23 -2.58 -12.02
N TYR A 154 1.75 -2.88 -10.82
CA TYR A 154 2.87 -2.16 -10.20
C TYR A 154 3.83 -3.13 -9.51
N VAL A 155 5.10 -2.70 -9.41
CA VAL A 155 6.16 -3.45 -8.74
C VAL A 155 6.94 -2.52 -7.82
N VAL A 156 7.11 -2.93 -6.57
CA VAL A 156 7.86 -2.16 -5.58
C VAL A 156 9.25 -2.77 -5.43
N PRO A 157 10.33 -2.12 -5.91
CA PRO A 157 11.68 -2.62 -5.77
C PRO A 157 12.13 -2.62 -4.32
N ASP A 158 13.16 -3.42 -4.02
CA ASP A 158 13.92 -3.25 -2.79
C ASP A 158 14.56 -1.84 -2.77
N PHE A 159 14.60 -1.21 -1.60
CA PHE A 159 15.12 0.16 -1.45
C PHE A 159 16.57 0.33 -1.92
N ARG A 160 17.36 -0.75 -1.99
CA ARG A 160 18.74 -0.73 -2.50
C ARG A 160 18.81 -0.42 -3.99
N LEU A 161 17.74 -0.68 -4.74
CA LEU A 161 17.64 -0.36 -6.16
C LEU A 161 17.26 1.11 -6.41
N ASN A 162 16.69 1.82 -5.43
CA ASN A 162 16.17 3.18 -5.60
C ASN A 162 17.20 4.20 -6.09
N LYS A 163 18.50 3.95 -5.88
CA LYS A 163 19.60 4.83 -6.32
C LYS A 163 20.34 4.33 -7.55
N GLN A 164 19.94 3.23 -8.15
CA GLN A 164 20.57 2.68 -9.36
C GLN A 164 19.98 3.32 -10.62
N PHE A 165 20.13 4.65 -10.73
CA PHE A 165 19.46 5.46 -11.75
C PHE A 165 19.76 5.01 -13.18
N GLU A 166 21.00 4.61 -13.51
CA GLU A 166 21.37 4.13 -14.83
C GLU A 166 20.57 2.88 -15.22
N LYS A 167 20.48 1.91 -14.30
CA LYS A 167 19.71 0.69 -14.52
C LYS A 167 18.22 0.96 -14.60
N LEU A 168 17.68 1.81 -13.71
CA LEU A 168 16.27 2.20 -13.75
C LEU A 168 15.92 2.94 -15.04
N ASN A 169 16.82 3.81 -15.53
CA ASN A 169 16.64 4.53 -16.78
C ASN A 169 16.69 3.61 -18.01
N SER A 170 17.32 2.43 -17.91
CA SER A 170 17.34 1.44 -19.00
C SER A 170 16.00 0.72 -19.21
N LEU A 171 15.05 0.84 -18.28
CA LEU A 171 13.69 0.35 -18.47
C LEU A 171 12.97 1.18 -19.54
N SER A 172 12.10 0.53 -20.33
CA SER A 172 11.20 1.26 -21.24
C SER A 172 10.23 2.16 -20.47
N GLU A 173 9.71 3.20 -21.12
CA GLU A 173 8.77 4.14 -20.47
C GLU A 173 7.53 3.44 -19.91
N VAL A 174 7.03 2.41 -20.61
CA VAL A 174 5.89 1.60 -20.15
C VAL A 174 6.23 0.89 -18.82
N TYR A 175 7.43 0.34 -18.71
CA TYR A 175 7.85 -0.36 -17.51
C TYR A 175 8.20 0.60 -16.36
N LYS A 176 8.75 1.78 -16.65
CA LYS A 176 8.97 2.81 -15.63
C LYS A 176 7.68 3.23 -14.92
N GLN A 177 6.57 3.28 -15.66
CA GLN A 177 5.25 3.61 -15.10
C GLN A 177 4.72 2.56 -14.13
N LYS A 178 5.22 1.32 -14.18
CA LYS A 178 4.86 0.27 -13.24
C LYS A 178 5.68 0.29 -11.94
N VAL A 179 6.72 1.09 -11.85
CA VAL A 179 7.61 1.10 -10.68
C VAL A 179 7.11 2.07 -9.62
N GLU A 180 6.83 1.54 -8.43
CA GLU A 180 6.50 2.32 -7.25
C GLU A 180 7.65 2.27 -6.25
N PHE A 181 8.22 3.42 -5.92
CA PHE A 181 9.34 3.48 -5.00
C PHE A 181 8.90 3.60 -3.55
N LEU A 182 9.52 2.81 -2.67
CA LEU A 182 9.48 3.12 -1.25
C LEU A 182 10.22 4.42 -1.01
N SER A 183 9.51 5.48 -0.67
CA SER A 183 10.11 6.73 -0.21
C SER A 183 10.62 6.54 1.20
N THR A 184 11.53 5.61 1.40
CA THR A 184 12.27 5.47 2.61
C THR A 184 13.63 6.07 2.45
N PRO A 185 14.18 6.15 3.45
CA PRO A 185 13.90 6.29 4.85
C PRO A 185 14.96 7.06 5.53
N LYS A 186 15.02 8.23 5.26
CA LYS A 186 15.36 8.93 6.48
C LYS A 186 13.99 9.30 7.04
N ALA A 187 13.41 8.37 7.74
CA ALA A 187 12.18 8.51 8.53
C ALA A 187 12.11 9.81 9.37
N ILE A 188 13.20 10.52 9.44
CA ILE A 188 13.34 11.85 10.03
C ILE A 188 12.57 12.90 9.23
N TYR A 189 12.56 12.85 7.87
CA TYR A 189 11.82 13.86 7.07
C TYR A 189 10.32 13.58 7.05
N ALA A 190 9.91 12.33 6.84
CA ALA A 190 8.51 11.95 6.95
C ALA A 190 7.97 12.17 8.39
N ARG A 191 8.81 11.98 9.42
CA ARG A 191 8.49 12.32 10.81
C ARG A 191 8.29 13.82 11.03
N CYS A 192 9.08 14.68 10.43
CA CYS A 192 8.93 16.13 10.61
C CYS A 192 7.65 16.64 9.93
N VAL A 193 7.34 16.18 8.73
CA VAL A 193 6.15 16.59 8.00
C VAL A 193 4.89 15.99 8.65
N ALA A 194 4.87 14.70 8.94
CA ALA A 194 3.74 14.06 9.61
C ALA A 194 3.55 14.60 11.05
N ARG A 195 4.61 14.87 11.79
CA ARG A 195 4.52 15.43 13.14
C ARG A 195 3.99 16.85 13.15
N ARG A 196 4.44 17.71 12.25
CA ARG A 196 3.89 19.08 12.11
C ARG A 196 2.43 19.03 11.67
N PHE A 197 2.09 18.15 10.74
CA PHE A 197 0.73 17.97 10.26
C PHE A 197 -0.19 17.42 11.35
N ILE A 198 0.19 16.36 12.07
CA ILE A 198 -0.58 15.79 13.19
C ILE A 198 -0.77 16.82 14.31
N GLN A 199 0.23 17.66 14.58
CA GLN A 199 0.11 18.76 15.54
C GLN A 199 -0.85 19.84 15.06
N SER A 200 -0.86 20.16 13.76
CA SER A 200 -1.74 21.20 13.21
C SER A 200 -3.22 20.82 13.23
N ILE A 201 -3.55 19.52 13.14
CA ILE A 201 -4.93 19.01 13.19
C ILE A 201 -5.39 18.61 14.60
N GLY A 202 -4.59 18.91 15.65
CA GLY A 202 -4.99 18.72 17.05
C GLY A 202 -5.11 17.25 17.52
N LEU A 203 -4.58 16.29 16.77
CA LEU A 203 -4.55 14.91 17.18
C LEU A 203 -3.46 14.67 18.24
N ARG A 204 -3.85 14.45 19.49
CA ARG A 204 -2.95 14.19 20.64
C ARG A 204 -2.27 12.81 20.60
N SER A 205 -2.36 12.05 19.54
CA SER A 205 -1.90 10.65 19.49
C SER A 205 -0.59 10.47 18.75
N ALA A 206 0.48 11.08 19.23
CA ALA A 206 1.85 10.73 18.81
C ALA A 206 2.38 9.42 19.45
N ARG A 207 1.55 8.65 20.18
CA ARG A 207 1.97 7.41 20.87
C ARG A 207 2.09 6.19 19.96
N TYR A 208 1.62 6.25 18.73
CA TYR A 208 1.52 5.09 17.84
C TYR A 208 2.64 4.92 16.82
N LEU A 209 3.62 5.82 16.82
CA LEU A 209 4.87 5.58 16.09
C LEU A 209 5.87 4.94 17.05
N HIS A 210 5.78 3.63 17.24
CA HIS A 210 6.77 2.87 18.00
C HIS A 210 8.10 2.88 17.25
N ILE A 211 8.99 3.74 17.71
CA ILE A 211 10.35 3.87 17.22
C ILE A 211 11.19 3.00 18.16
N PRO A 212 11.92 2.00 17.66
CA PRO A 212 12.91 1.33 18.48
C PRO A 212 13.90 2.35 19.04
N THR A 213 14.08 2.33 20.36
CA THR A 213 14.98 3.22 21.11
C THR A 213 16.48 2.96 20.88
N SER A 214 16.84 2.10 19.94
CA SER A 214 18.22 1.70 19.66
C SER A 214 19.01 2.62 18.71
N LEU A 215 18.48 3.81 18.39
CA LEU A 215 19.19 4.84 17.62
C LEU A 215 19.05 6.19 18.35
N ARG A 216 19.65 6.28 19.53
CA ARG A 216 20.10 7.56 20.11
C ARG A 216 21.53 7.81 19.73
#